data_ceb4c5ebaa73779e81cc946edf2978ed
#
_entry.id   ceb4c5ebaa73779e81cc946edf2978ed
#
_cell.length_a   1.000
_cell.length_b   1.000
_cell.length_c   1.000
_cell.angle_alpha   90.00
_cell.angle_beta   90.00
_cell.angle_gamma   90.00
#
_symmetry.space_group_name_H-M   'P 1'
#
loop_
_entity.id
_entity.type
_entity.pdbx_description
1 polymer ?
#
loop_
_entity_poly.entity_id
_entity_poly.type
_entity_poly.pdbx_seq_one_letter_code
_entity_poly.pdbx_strand_id
1 'polypeptide(L)'
;MRNNRRRWIVGVSAGAIAAQFAFLRGALAAGSVEKGVYRLRGDVRINGTPAKEGMDVRAGDVITTGPQSEVLFVTGRDAVLIRANARVEAQGAAGALVLSGLRIVTGAVLSVFSPGSPRTLSTPTATIGIRGTGIYVEAEEARTYACVCYGVADLVSVMDPSARETVRTSHHEQPRYIMGAGAPQMLMGAPVINHTDAELIMLEGLVGRRPPFFSYYPTERNLSGY
;
A
#
# COMPACT_ATOMS: atom_id res chain seq x y z
N MET A 1 -17.34 2.61 -55.03
CA MET A 1 -17.61 2.75 -53.57
C MET A 1 -16.38 2.30 -52.78
N ARG A 2 -15.58 3.22 -52.25
CA ARG A 2 -14.35 2.94 -51.52
C ARG A 2 -14.63 3.05 -50.01
N ASN A 3 -14.53 1.95 -49.32
CA ASN A 3 -14.78 1.85 -47.86
C ASN A 3 -13.48 2.16 -47.11
N ASN A 4 -13.39 3.36 -46.51
CA ASN A 4 -12.25 3.85 -45.74
C ASN A 4 -12.46 3.45 -44.27
N ARG A 5 -11.90 2.32 -43.84
CA ARG A 5 -11.80 1.95 -42.41
C ARG A 5 -10.62 2.68 -41.78
N ARG A 6 -10.87 3.74 -41.05
CA ARG A 6 -9.89 4.41 -40.18
C ARG A 6 -9.51 3.47 -39.04
N ARG A 7 -8.28 2.93 -39.08
CA ARG A 7 -7.66 2.24 -37.96
C ARG A 7 -7.19 3.30 -36.95
N TRP A 8 -7.83 3.34 -35.78
CA TRP A 8 -7.30 4.06 -34.62
C TRP A 8 -6.16 3.24 -34.03
N ILE A 9 -4.94 3.71 -34.17
CA ILE A 9 -3.78 3.18 -33.48
C ILE A 9 -3.76 3.89 -32.13
N VAL A 10 -4.12 3.15 -31.07
CA VAL A 10 -3.91 3.60 -29.68
C VAL A 10 -2.42 3.42 -29.40
N GLY A 11 -1.69 4.51 -29.48
CA GLY A 11 -0.28 4.57 -29.07
C GLY A 11 -0.19 4.50 -27.55
N VAL A 12 0.06 3.32 -27.00
CA VAL A 12 0.52 3.20 -25.61
C VAL A 12 1.94 3.74 -25.55
N SER A 13 2.13 4.88 -24.90
CA SER A 13 3.44 5.51 -24.78
C SER A 13 4.37 4.63 -23.93
N ALA A 14 5.42 4.09 -24.57
CA ALA A 14 6.47 3.28 -23.95
C ALA A 14 7.27 4.01 -22.85
N GLY A 15 7.05 5.33 -22.69
CA GLY A 15 7.73 6.15 -21.69
C GLY A 15 7.31 5.90 -20.24
N ALA A 16 6.08 5.43 -19.99
CA ALA A 16 5.60 5.19 -18.63
C ALA A 16 6.21 3.92 -18.00
N ILE A 17 6.51 2.91 -18.83
CA ILE A 17 7.08 1.63 -18.38
C ILE A 17 8.57 1.79 -18.02
N ALA A 18 9.32 2.58 -18.79
CA ALA A 18 10.75 2.80 -18.54
C ALA A 18 11.01 3.56 -17.22
N ALA A 19 10.13 4.49 -16.83
CA ALA A 19 10.24 5.22 -15.57
C ALA A 19 10.04 4.33 -14.34
N GLN A 20 9.17 3.32 -14.43
CA GLN A 20 8.93 2.36 -13.34
C GLN A 20 10.13 1.41 -13.14
N PHE A 21 10.80 0.98 -14.22
CA PHE A 21 11.98 0.11 -14.14
C PHE A 21 13.24 0.83 -13.58
N ALA A 22 13.43 2.11 -13.89
CA ALA A 22 14.52 2.91 -13.30
C ALA A 22 14.35 3.09 -11.78
N PHE A 23 13.11 3.14 -11.32
CA PHE A 23 12.73 3.23 -9.91
C PHE A 23 13.10 1.95 -9.13
N LEU A 24 12.85 0.78 -9.70
CA LEU A 24 13.16 -0.53 -9.11
C LEU A 24 14.67 -0.78 -8.93
N ARG A 25 15.50 -0.31 -9.84
CA ARG A 25 16.96 -0.50 -9.77
C ARG A 25 17.60 0.28 -8.62
N GLY A 26 17.12 1.48 -8.32
CA GLY A 26 17.62 2.29 -7.21
C GLY A 26 17.28 1.71 -5.83
N ALA A 27 16.09 1.16 -5.67
CA ALA A 27 15.64 0.61 -4.39
C ALA A 27 16.32 -0.72 -4.01
N LEU A 28 16.70 -1.54 -4.99
CA LEU A 28 17.40 -2.81 -4.75
C LEU A 28 18.90 -2.66 -4.41
N ALA A 29 19.49 -1.51 -4.72
CA ALA A 29 20.90 -1.19 -4.43
C ALA A 29 21.09 -0.39 -3.12
N ALA A 30 20.03 0.15 -2.54
CA ALA A 30 20.09 0.92 -1.32
C ALA A 30 20.11 -0.02 -0.10
N GLY A 31 21.11 0.10 0.76
CA GLY A 31 21.01 -0.31 2.15
C GLY A 31 19.79 0.34 2.81
N SER A 32 19.44 -0.06 4.04
CA SER A 32 18.26 0.49 4.75
C SER A 32 18.16 2.02 4.59
N VAL A 33 17.06 2.46 3.98
CA VAL A 33 16.81 3.89 3.72
C VAL A 33 16.62 4.63 5.03
N GLU A 34 17.05 5.91 5.05
CA GLU A 34 16.78 6.81 6.17
C GLU A 34 15.26 6.89 6.42
N LYS A 35 14.90 7.01 7.70
CA LYS A 35 13.50 7.13 8.14
C LYS A 35 12.90 8.46 7.67
N GLY A 36 11.59 8.49 7.49
CA GLY A 36 10.83 9.66 7.08
C GLY A 36 10.31 9.54 5.64
N VAL A 37 9.92 10.67 5.07
CA VAL A 37 9.45 10.76 3.67
C VAL A 37 10.60 10.43 2.74
N TYR A 38 10.51 9.28 2.09
CA TYR A 38 11.51 8.81 1.13
C TYR A 38 11.32 9.47 -0.24
N ARG A 39 10.07 9.57 -0.68
CA ARG A 39 9.70 10.18 -1.97
C ARG A 39 8.26 10.67 -1.93
N LEU A 40 8.00 11.75 -2.65
CA LEU A 40 6.65 12.25 -2.85
C LEU A 40 6.48 12.81 -4.26
N ARG A 41 5.23 12.90 -4.69
CA ARG A 41 4.82 13.53 -5.95
C ARG A 41 3.51 14.29 -5.75
N GLY A 42 3.38 15.45 -6.36
CA GLY A 42 2.17 16.27 -6.31
C GLY A 42 2.00 17.05 -5.00
N ASP A 43 0.76 17.38 -4.63
CA ASP A 43 0.44 18.08 -3.38
C ASP A 43 0.31 17.08 -2.25
N VAL A 44 1.32 17.04 -1.40
CA VAL A 44 1.37 16.20 -0.19
C VAL A 44 1.61 17.12 1.00
N ARG A 45 0.83 16.94 2.06
CA ARG A 45 0.93 17.72 3.29
C ARG A 45 0.97 16.82 4.52
N ILE A 46 1.78 17.23 5.49
CA ILE A 46 1.80 16.67 6.85
C ILE A 46 1.36 17.77 7.79
N ASN A 47 0.26 17.56 8.52
CA ASN A 47 -0.37 18.54 9.41
C ASN A 47 -0.66 19.88 8.71
N GLY A 48 -1.09 19.83 7.43
CA GLY A 48 -1.37 21.01 6.60
C GLY A 48 -0.15 21.69 6.01
N THR A 49 1.08 21.35 6.44
CA THR A 49 2.34 21.89 5.89
C THR A 49 2.78 21.06 4.70
N PRO A 50 3.22 21.69 3.58
CA PRO A 50 3.77 20.96 2.44
C PRO A 50 4.92 20.02 2.87
N ALA A 51 4.80 18.75 2.52
CA ALA A 51 5.78 17.72 2.84
C ALA A 51 7.04 17.86 1.96
N LYS A 52 8.16 17.38 2.46
CA LYS A 52 9.45 17.32 1.77
C LYS A 52 10.12 15.98 2.02
N GLU A 53 10.96 15.52 1.10
CA GLU A 53 11.82 14.36 1.32
C GLU A 53 12.70 14.57 2.56
N GLY A 54 12.90 13.50 3.34
CA GLY A 54 13.59 13.51 4.62
C GLY A 54 12.75 14.00 5.82
N MET A 55 11.53 14.50 5.61
CA MET A 55 10.65 14.90 6.71
C MET A 55 10.18 13.69 7.51
N ASP A 56 10.32 13.71 8.83
CA ASP A 56 9.81 12.66 9.71
C ASP A 56 8.28 12.54 9.61
N VAL A 57 7.80 11.30 9.74
CA VAL A 57 6.38 11.00 9.99
C VAL A 57 6.28 10.42 11.39
N ARG A 58 5.50 11.06 12.26
CA ARG A 58 5.36 10.73 13.67
C ARG A 58 3.93 10.34 14.01
N ALA A 59 3.78 9.60 15.08
CA ALA A 59 2.45 9.31 15.64
C ALA A 59 1.75 10.63 16.05
N GLY A 60 0.51 10.77 15.59
CA GLY A 60 -0.30 11.98 15.69
C GLY A 60 -0.32 12.81 14.40
N ASP A 61 0.58 12.56 13.44
CA ASP A 61 0.57 13.28 12.17
C ASP A 61 -0.62 12.89 11.30
N VAL A 62 -1.12 13.91 10.58
CA VAL A 62 -2.15 13.77 9.56
C VAL A 62 -1.51 14.01 8.20
N ILE A 63 -1.48 12.98 7.37
CA ILE A 63 -0.96 13.01 6.01
C ILE A 63 -2.13 13.16 5.03
N THR A 64 -2.06 14.15 4.15
CA THR A 64 -3.04 14.34 3.08
C THR A 64 -2.35 14.40 1.73
N THR A 65 -3.00 13.81 0.72
CA THR A 65 -2.55 13.83 -0.67
C THR A 65 -3.64 14.39 -1.57
N GLY A 66 -3.27 15.24 -2.48
CA GLY A 66 -4.17 15.79 -3.52
C GLY A 66 -4.37 14.83 -4.71
N PRO A 67 -5.06 15.29 -5.78
CA PRO A 67 -5.18 14.55 -7.02
C PRO A 67 -3.79 14.25 -7.62
N GLN A 68 -3.63 13.06 -8.22
CA GLN A 68 -2.37 12.61 -8.86
C GLN A 68 -1.14 12.71 -7.95
N SER A 69 -1.34 12.73 -6.64
CA SER A 69 -0.30 12.84 -5.63
C SER A 69 -0.06 11.50 -4.95
N GLU A 70 1.14 11.32 -4.44
CA GLU A 70 1.51 10.13 -3.66
C GLU A 70 2.69 10.44 -2.75
N VAL A 71 2.78 9.73 -1.65
CA VAL A 71 3.92 9.81 -0.74
C VAL A 71 4.31 8.41 -0.27
N LEU A 72 5.61 8.18 -0.27
CA LEU A 72 6.26 6.99 0.24
C LEU A 72 7.14 7.39 1.42
N PHE A 73 6.92 6.79 2.57
CA PHE A 73 7.74 7.01 3.75
C PHE A 73 8.11 5.72 4.47
N VAL A 74 9.19 5.79 5.23
CA VAL A 74 9.72 4.69 6.04
C VAL A 74 9.65 5.08 7.52
N THR A 75 9.11 4.19 8.35
CA THR A 75 9.03 4.37 9.80
C THR A 75 9.47 3.08 10.50
N GLY A 76 10.54 3.16 11.28
CA GLY A 76 11.13 1.96 11.90
C GLY A 76 11.60 0.95 10.86
N ARG A 77 10.90 -0.18 10.76
CA ARG A 77 11.13 -1.26 9.78
C ARG A 77 9.92 -1.46 8.86
N ASP A 78 9.07 -0.48 8.76
CA ASP A 78 7.84 -0.52 7.97
C ASP A 78 7.92 0.54 6.87
N ALA A 79 7.40 0.23 5.68
CA ALA A 79 7.31 1.17 4.57
C ALA A 79 5.84 1.33 4.13
N VAL A 80 5.46 2.56 3.83
CA VAL A 80 4.07 2.95 3.55
C VAL A 80 4.03 3.83 2.31
N LEU A 81 3.20 3.44 1.34
CA LEU A 81 2.85 4.23 0.16
C LEU A 81 1.39 4.67 0.28
N ILE A 82 1.16 5.99 0.34
CA ILE A 82 -0.18 6.60 0.33
C ILE A 82 -0.45 7.13 -1.07
N ARG A 83 -1.61 6.74 -1.64
CA ARG A 83 -2.07 7.13 -2.97
C ARG A 83 -2.73 8.51 -2.97
N ALA A 84 -3.19 8.94 -4.15
CA ALA A 84 -3.90 10.19 -4.36
C ALA A 84 -5.23 10.28 -3.59
N ASN A 85 -5.66 11.51 -3.28
CA ASN A 85 -6.92 11.84 -2.62
C ASN A 85 -7.11 11.14 -1.25
N ALA A 86 -6.03 10.94 -0.54
CA ALA A 86 -6.04 10.26 0.74
C ALA A 86 -5.93 11.21 1.93
N ARG A 87 -6.54 10.78 3.04
CA ARG A 87 -6.33 11.32 4.38
C ARG A 87 -6.00 10.16 5.31
N VAL A 88 -4.80 10.17 5.85
CA VAL A 88 -4.28 9.11 6.72
C VAL A 88 -3.72 9.74 8.00
N GLU A 89 -4.07 9.17 9.14
CA GLU A 89 -3.60 9.59 10.46
C GLU A 89 -2.63 8.54 11.01
N ALA A 90 -1.41 8.94 11.32
CA ALA A 90 -0.40 8.08 11.91
C ALA A 90 -0.70 7.80 13.39
N GLN A 91 -0.79 6.53 13.79
CA GLN A 91 -1.16 6.13 15.14
C GLN A 91 0.03 5.61 15.95
N GLY A 92 0.02 5.88 17.25
CA GLY A 92 1.06 5.44 18.18
C GLY A 92 1.14 6.32 19.43
N ALA A 93 2.19 6.13 20.22
CA ALA A 93 2.50 7.05 21.31
C ALA A 93 2.84 8.43 20.73
N ALA A 94 2.30 9.49 21.31
CA ALA A 94 2.41 10.85 20.80
C ALA A 94 3.86 11.23 20.43
N GLY A 95 4.08 11.66 19.19
CA GLY A 95 5.39 12.05 18.68
C GLY A 95 6.37 10.91 18.39
N ALA A 96 5.99 9.65 18.62
CA ALA A 96 6.86 8.51 18.34
C ALA A 96 7.13 8.35 16.82
N LEU A 97 8.36 7.98 16.49
CA LEU A 97 8.77 7.66 15.11
C LEU A 97 8.36 6.24 14.69
N VAL A 98 8.08 5.36 15.64
CA VAL A 98 7.57 4.02 15.36
C VAL A 98 6.06 4.03 15.56
N LEU A 99 5.33 3.79 14.48
CA LEU A 99 3.88 3.81 14.50
C LEU A 99 3.32 2.49 15.03
N SER A 100 2.21 2.54 15.76
CA SER A 100 1.42 1.36 16.12
C SER A 100 0.40 0.98 15.04
N GLY A 101 0.14 1.90 14.11
CA GLY A 101 -0.80 1.69 13.01
C GLY A 101 -1.11 2.96 12.22
N LEU A 102 -2.13 2.86 11.38
CA LEU A 102 -2.64 3.97 10.57
C LEU A 102 -4.17 3.98 10.63
N ARG A 103 -4.76 5.17 10.70
CA ARG A 103 -6.17 5.36 10.42
C ARG A 103 -6.33 5.94 9.03
N ILE A 104 -6.86 5.15 8.11
CA ILE A 104 -7.13 5.54 6.73
C ILE A 104 -8.56 6.07 6.69
N VAL A 105 -8.70 7.39 6.67
CA VAL A 105 -10.02 8.06 6.66
C VAL A 105 -10.63 7.98 5.26
N THR A 106 -9.81 8.23 4.25
CA THR A 106 -10.15 8.08 2.82
C THR A 106 -8.91 7.73 2.01
N GLY A 107 -9.12 7.18 0.81
CA GLY A 107 -8.06 6.90 -0.15
C GLY A 107 -7.44 5.53 0.02
N ALA A 108 -6.24 5.34 -0.51
CA ALA A 108 -5.61 4.03 -0.60
C ALA A 108 -4.18 4.03 -0.05
N VAL A 109 -3.82 2.92 0.61
CA VAL A 109 -2.52 2.72 1.24
C VAL A 109 -1.99 1.33 0.92
N LEU A 110 -0.76 1.24 0.43
CA LEU A 110 0.01 0.00 0.34
C LEU A 110 1.11 0.03 1.40
N SER A 111 1.20 -1.01 2.21
CA SER A 111 2.14 -1.04 3.33
C SER A 111 2.79 -2.39 3.48
N VAL A 112 4.04 -2.39 3.94
CA VAL A 112 4.77 -3.59 4.37
C VAL A 112 5.20 -3.42 5.82
N PHE A 113 4.76 -4.34 6.67
CA PHE A 113 5.00 -4.32 8.11
C PHE A 113 5.96 -5.40 8.54
N SER A 114 6.89 -5.07 9.42
CA SER A 114 7.83 -6.02 9.97
C SER A 114 7.14 -7.05 10.88
N PRO A 115 7.59 -8.31 10.86
CA PRO A 115 7.12 -9.30 11.83
C PRO A 115 7.54 -8.93 13.27
N GLY A 116 6.80 -9.47 14.24
CA GLY A 116 7.13 -9.35 15.67
C GLY A 116 6.52 -8.15 16.39
N SER A 117 5.92 -7.18 15.66
CA SER A 117 5.22 -6.04 16.28
C SER A 117 3.83 -5.91 15.67
N PRO A 118 2.76 -6.15 16.43
CA PRO A 118 1.40 -5.96 15.94
C PRO A 118 1.18 -4.53 15.45
N ARG A 119 0.47 -4.37 14.34
CA ARG A 119 0.00 -3.08 13.81
C ARG A 119 -1.50 -3.13 13.61
N THR A 120 -2.14 -1.99 13.68
CA THR A 120 -3.57 -1.87 13.41
C THR A 120 -3.80 -0.86 12.30
N LEU A 121 -4.54 -1.25 11.27
CA LEU A 121 -5.13 -0.31 10.33
C LEU A 121 -6.60 -0.15 10.66
N SER A 122 -7.08 1.07 10.71
CA SER A 122 -8.50 1.37 10.88
C SER A 122 -9.02 2.20 9.72
N THR A 123 -10.25 1.93 9.32
CA THR A 123 -10.98 2.62 8.25
C THR A 123 -12.39 2.93 8.76
N PRO A 124 -13.24 3.63 8.00
CA PRO A 124 -14.64 3.83 8.40
C PRO A 124 -15.43 2.53 8.62
N THR A 125 -15.10 1.45 7.91
CA THR A 125 -15.87 0.19 7.96
C THR A 125 -15.10 -1.00 8.53
N ALA A 126 -13.78 -0.90 8.74
CA ALA A 126 -12.95 -2.02 9.16
C ALA A 126 -11.91 -1.66 10.22
N THR A 127 -11.63 -2.63 11.10
CA THR A 127 -10.40 -2.70 11.90
C THR A 127 -9.60 -3.91 11.44
N ILE A 128 -8.32 -3.70 11.11
CA ILE A 128 -7.44 -4.72 10.54
C ILE A 128 -6.22 -4.87 11.44
N GLY A 129 -6.14 -6.00 12.13
CA GLY A 129 -4.98 -6.38 12.94
C GLY A 129 -3.92 -7.07 12.09
N ILE A 130 -2.68 -6.60 12.10
CA ILE A 130 -1.60 -7.05 11.20
C ILE A 130 -0.48 -7.73 11.98
N ARG A 131 0.04 -8.83 11.42
CA ARG A 131 1.14 -9.61 12.00
C ARG A 131 2.20 -9.91 10.95
N GLY A 132 3.05 -8.92 10.63
CA GLY A 132 4.14 -9.08 9.66
C GLY A 132 3.63 -9.35 8.24
N THR A 133 3.16 -8.33 7.54
CA THR A 133 2.28 -8.48 6.38
C THR A 133 2.54 -7.38 5.36
N GLY A 134 2.46 -7.73 4.07
CA GLY A 134 2.18 -6.79 2.99
C GLY A 134 0.67 -6.67 2.82
N ILE A 135 0.15 -5.46 2.83
CA ILE A 135 -1.29 -5.20 2.71
C ILE A 135 -1.59 -3.96 1.88
N TYR A 136 -2.60 -4.06 1.03
CA TYR A 136 -3.20 -2.93 0.33
C TYR A 136 -4.63 -2.70 0.81
N VAL A 137 -4.94 -1.46 1.16
CA VAL A 137 -6.24 -1.05 1.69
C VAL A 137 -6.75 0.17 0.94
N GLU A 138 -8.00 0.14 0.49
CA GLU A 138 -8.74 1.31 0.03
C GLU A 138 -9.88 1.60 1.00
N ALA A 139 -9.96 2.83 1.50
CA ALA A 139 -11.00 3.28 2.41
C ALA A 139 -11.96 4.23 1.71
N GLU A 140 -13.21 3.81 1.60
CA GLU A 140 -14.35 4.59 1.20
C GLU A 140 -15.33 4.69 2.37
N GLU A 141 -16.28 5.63 2.32
CA GLU A 141 -17.28 5.78 3.37
C GLU A 141 -18.16 4.53 3.54
N ALA A 142 -18.55 3.92 2.43
CA ALA A 142 -19.48 2.78 2.41
C ALA A 142 -18.80 1.41 2.46
N ARG A 143 -17.49 1.33 2.26
CA ARG A 143 -16.76 0.05 2.26
C ARG A 143 -15.26 0.25 2.39
N THR A 144 -14.61 -0.81 2.82
CA THR A 144 -13.15 -0.96 2.75
C THR A 144 -12.80 -2.12 1.83
N TYR A 145 -11.87 -1.92 0.92
CA TYR A 145 -11.17 -3.00 0.24
C TYR A 145 -9.91 -3.32 1.01
N ALA A 146 -9.62 -4.60 1.23
CA ALA A 146 -8.39 -5.08 1.86
C ALA A 146 -7.84 -6.29 1.12
N CYS A 147 -6.62 -6.18 0.61
CA CYS A 147 -5.84 -7.29 0.08
C CYS A 147 -4.66 -7.57 1.00
N VAL A 148 -4.72 -8.67 1.72
CA VAL A 148 -3.55 -9.21 2.42
C VAL A 148 -2.65 -9.83 1.36
N CYS A 149 -1.62 -9.10 0.92
CA CYS A 149 -0.77 -9.52 -0.18
C CYS A 149 0.07 -10.74 0.20
N TYR A 150 0.53 -10.80 1.44
CA TYR A 150 1.18 -11.95 2.09
C TYR A 150 1.16 -11.76 3.61
N GLY A 151 1.30 -12.84 4.37
CA GLY A 151 1.31 -12.85 5.83
C GLY A 151 -0.05 -13.11 6.44
N VAL A 152 -0.35 -12.46 7.55
CA VAL A 152 -1.59 -12.71 8.33
C VAL A 152 -2.21 -11.41 8.77
N ALA A 153 -3.52 -11.26 8.54
CA ALA A 153 -4.31 -10.16 9.07
C ALA A 153 -5.66 -10.65 9.62
N ASP A 154 -6.08 -10.04 10.72
CA ASP A 154 -7.41 -10.22 11.30
C ASP A 154 -8.30 -9.07 10.82
N LEU A 155 -9.29 -9.36 9.99
CA LEU A 155 -10.26 -8.39 9.46
C LEU A 155 -11.50 -8.42 10.34
N VAL A 156 -11.93 -7.24 10.84
CA VAL A 156 -13.11 -7.09 11.69
C VAL A 156 -13.97 -5.96 11.16
N SER A 157 -15.26 -6.21 10.94
CA SER A 157 -16.21 -5.16 10.58
C SER A 157 -16.44 -4.22 11.78
N VAL A 158 -16.43 -2.92 11.52
CA VAL A 158 -16.82 -1.91 12.53
C VAL A 158 -18.33 -1.92 12.77
N MET A 159 -19.12 -2.25 11.74
CA MET A 159 -20.59 -2.28 11.82
C MET A 159 -21.11 -3.50 12.57
N ASP A 160 -20.42 -4.63 12.45
CA ASP A 160 -20.73 -5.88 13.16
C ASP A 160 -19.44 -6.58 13.57
N PRO A 161 -18.95 -6.41 14.79
CA PRO A 161 -17.72 -7.03 15.27
C PRO A 161 -17.74 -8.57 15.32
N SER A 162 -18.91 -9.20 15.19
CA SER A 162 -19.01 -10.67 15.01
C SER A 162 -18.62 -11.11 13.60
N ALA A 163 -18.78 -10.22 12.60
CA ALA A 163 -18.31 -10.42 11.24
C ALA A 163 -16.80 -10.15 11.18
N ARG A 164 -16.03 -11.22 11.35
CA ARG A 164 -14.57 -11.22 11.38
C ARG A 164 -13.99 -12.42 10.67
N GLU A 165 -12.80 -12.25 10.12
CA GLU A 165 -12.06 -13.29 9.43
C GLU A 165 -10.57 -13.11 9.64
N THR A 166 -9.83 -14.19 9.91
CA THR A 166 -8.37 -14.21 9.84
C THR A 166 -7.97 -14.65 8.44
N VAL A 167 -7.38 -13.73 7.69
CA VAL A 167 -6.86 -13.98 6.35
C VAL A 167 -5.38 -14.32 6.45
N ARG A 168 -4.99 -15.45 5.86
CA ARG A 168 -3.60 -15.90 5.73
C ARG A 168 -3.31 -16.19 4.29
N THR A 169 -2.33 -15.49 3.73
CA THR A 169 -1.98 -15.59 2.30
C THR A 169 -0.47 -15.66 2.12
N SER A 170 -0.06 -16.17 0.97
CA SER A 170 1.32 -16.13 0.49
C SER A 170 1.48 -15.17 -0.69
N HIS A 171 0.41 -14.98 -1.50
CA HIS A 171 0.44 -14.14 -2.69
C HIS A 171 -0.97 -13.76 -3.17
N HIS A 172 -1.62 -12.77 -2.52
CA HIS A 172 -2.90 -12.15 -2.91
C HIS A 172 -4.13 -13.09 -3.02
N GLU A 173 -4.13 -14.25 -2.38
CA GLU A 173 -5.16 -15.27 -2.65
C GLU A 173 -6.57 -14.89 -2.18
N GLN A 174 -6.70 -13.98 -1.22
CA GLN A 174 -7.98 -13.74 -0.55
C GLN A 174 -8.29 -12.26 -0.27
N PRO A 175 -8.41 -11.38 -1.29
CA PRO A 175 -8.89 -10.02 -1.04
C PRO A 175 -10.33 -9.99 -0.56
N ARG A 176 -10.68 -8.97 0.24
CA ARG A 176 -12.00 -8.79 0.84
C ARG A 176 -12.52 -7.37 0.65
N TYR A 177 -13.83 -7.28 0.49
CA TYR A 177 -14.57 -6.07 0.80
C TYR A 177 -15.15 -6.20 2.20
N ILE A 178 -14.99 -5.17 3.03
CA ILE A 178 -15.63 -5.00 4.34
C ILE A 178 -16.63 -3.88 4.19
N MET A 179 -17.91 -4.23 4.27
CA MET A 179 -19.01 -3.35 3.91
C MET A 179 -19.42 -2.45 5.08
N GLY A 180 -19.99 -1.30 4.73
CA GLY A 180 -20.61 -0.38 5.67
C GLY A 180 -22.02 -0.79 6.07
N ALA A 181 -22.70 0.09 6.81
CA ALA A 181 -24.05 -0.15 7.33
C ALA A 181 -25.06 -0.46 6.20
N GLY A 182 -26.01 -1.35 6.49
CA GLY A 182 -27.09 -1.73 5.59
C GLY A 182 -26.74 -2.77 4.53
N ALA A 183 -25.49 -3.22 4.45
CA ALA A 183 -25.14 -4.31 3.56
C ALA A 183 -25.66 -5.66 4.09
N PRO A 184 -26.10 -6.57 3.20
CA PRO A 184 -26.64 -7.87 3.60
C PRO A 184 -25.54 -8.82 4.12
N GLN A 185 -24.29 -8.54 3.78
CA GLN A 185 -23.12 -9.30 4.22
C GLN A 185 -21.96 -8.35 4.47
N MET A 186 -21.32 -8.42 5.66
CA MET A 186 -20.26 -7.51 6.06
C MET A 186 -18.91 -7.81 5.39
N LEU A 187 -18.56 -9.09 5.17
CA LEU A 187 -17.33 -9.48 4.50
C LEU A 187 -17.65 -10.23 3.21
N MET A 188 -17.07 -9.79 2.11
CA MET A 188 -17.28 -10.38 0.77
C MET A 188 -15.94 -10.60 0.08
N GLY A 189 -15.86 -11.63 -0.77
CA GLY A 189 -14.71 -11.83 -1.65
C GLY A 189 -14.53 -10.69 -2.63
N ALA A 190 -13.28 -10.37 -2.96
CA ALA A 190 -12.92 -9.30 -3.89
C ALA A 190 -11.85 -9.78 -4.89
N PRO A 191 -11.75 -9.17 -6.09
CA PRO A 191 -10.60 -9.39 -6.98
C PRO A 191 -9.35 -8.64 -6.47
N VAL A 192 -8.18 -9.00 -6.99
CA VAL A 192 -6.96 -8.19 -6.79
C VAL A 192 -7.04 -6.96 -7.67
N ILE A 193 -6.89 -5.78 -7.09
CA ILE A 193 -6.99 -4.49 -7.79
C ILE A 193 -5.92 -3.49 -7.33
N ASN A 194 -5.55 -2.57 -8.21
CA ASN A 194 -4.86 -1.29 -7.95
C ASN A 194 -3.50 -1.35 -7.23
N HIS A 195 -2.87 -2.52 -7.12
CA HIS A 195 -1.51 -2.65 -6.60
C HIS A 195 -0.78 -3.80 -7.31
N THR A 196 0.55 -3.81 -7.24
CA THR A 196 1.41 -4.73 -7.98
C THR A 196 2.48 -5.35 -7.08
N ASP A 197 2.98 -6.52 -7.47
CA ASP A 197 4.13 -7.16 -6.85
C ASP A 197 5.39 -6.29 -6.89
N ALA A 198 5.59 -5.55 -7.98
CA ALA A 198 6.74 -4.66 -8.14
C ALA A 198 6.77 -3.58 -7.04
N GLU A 199 5.62 -3.04 -6.65
CA GLU A 199 5.50 -2.07 -5.56
C GLU A 199 5.80 -2.70 -4.20
N LEU A 200 5.33 -3.93 -3.95
CA LEU A 200 5.65 -4.67 -2.72
C LEU A 200 7.15 -5.00 -2.62
N ILE A 201 7.77 -5.43 -3.73
CA ILE A 201 9.22 -5.67 -3.81
C ILE A 201 9.99 -4.38 -3.51
N MET A 202 9.55 -3.25 -4.07
CA MET A 202 10.15 -1.95 -3.80
C MET A 202 10.03 -1.57 -2.31
N LEU A 203 8.82 -1.65 -1.73
CA LEU A 203 8.60 -1.30 -0.32
C LEU A 203 9.42 -2.18 0.62
N GLU A 204 9.45 -3.49 0.40
CA GLU A 204 10.27 -4.40 1.19
C GLU A 204 11.77 -4.13 1.01
N GLY A 205 12.21 -3.79 -0.20
CA GLY A 205 13.58 -3.39 -0.48
C GLY A 205 14.04 -2.17 0.31
N LEU A 206 13.18 -1.15 0.50
CA LEU A 206 13.46 0.05 1.29
C LEU A 206 13.74 -0.25 2.77
N VAL A 207 13.22 -1.33 3.29
CA VAL A 207 13.41 -1.77 4.68
C VAL A 207 14.31 -3.00 4.79
N GLY A 208 15.09 -3.30 3.73
CA GLY A 208 16.09 -4.35 3.70
C GLY A 208 15.52 -5.77 3.70
N ARG A 209 14.29 -5.95 3.21
CA ARG A 209 13.60 -7.25 3.16
C ARG A 209 13.23 -7.62 1.72
N ARG A 210 12.65 -8.82 1.57
CA ARG A 210 12.05 -9.33 0.35
C ARG A 210 10.70 -9.96 0.67
N PRO A 211 9.66 -9.79 -0.17
CA PRO A 211 8.39 -10.47 0.03
C PRO A 211 8.56 -11.99 -0.18
N PRO A 212 7.72 -12.84 0.46
CA PRO A 212 7.87 -14.31 0.38
C PRO A 212 7.77 -14.84 -1.05
N PHE A 213 7.01 -14.20 -1.92
CA PHE A 213 6.86 -14.57 -3.33
C PHE A 213 8.01 -14.10 -4.24
N PHE A 214 9.02 -13.42 -3.70
CA PHE A 214 10.17 -12.90 -4.49
C PHE A 214 10.91 -13.99 -5.28
N SER A 215 10.91 -15.23 -4.80
CA SER A 215 11.54 -16.37 -5.47
C SER A 215 10.89 -16.75 -6.81
N TYR A 216 9.66 -16.30 -7.08
CA TYR A 216 8.98 -16.52 -8.36
C TYR A 216 9.47 -15.58 -9.47
N TYR A 217 10.21 -14.52 -9.12
CA TYR A 217 10.77 -13.58 -10.09
C TYR A 217 12.16 -14.02 -10.53
N PRO A 218 12.46 -14.07 -11.85
CA PRO A 218 13.77 -14.39 -12.35
C PRO A 218 14.80 -13.39 -11.82
N THR A 219 15.79 -13.89 -11.09
CA THR A 219 16.97 -13.08 -10.75
C THR A 219 17.91 -13.05 -11.97
N GLU A 220 18.68 -11.95 -12.16
CA GLU A 220 19.63 -11.81 -13.27
C GLU A 220 20.59 -13.01 -13.41
N ARG A 221 20.79 -13.79 -12.36
CA ARG A 221 21.61 -14.99 -12.34
C ARG A 221 21.04 -16.15 -13.17
N ASN A 222 19.71 -16.16 -13.42
CA ASN A 222 19.03 -17.19 -14.21
C ASN A 222 18.91 -16.81 -15.72
N LEU A 223 19.29 -15.59 -16.10
CA LEU A 223 19.26 -15.12 -17.50
C LEU A 223 20.60 -15.32 -18.22
N SER A 224 21.66 -15.72 -17.53
CA SER A 224 23.00 -15.99 -18.12
C SER A 224 23.19 -17.43 -18.64
N GLY A 225 22.13 -18.21 -18.68
CA GLY A 225 22.13 -19.63 -19.04
C GLY A 225 21.40 -19.96 -20.37
N TYR A 226 21.21 -18.96 -21.26
CA TYR A 226 20.73 -19.21 -22.64
C TYR A 226 21.66 -18.54 -23.64
#